data_c0f77c55af9806f176ab54fa1c26f4b0
#
_entry.id   c0f77c55af9806f176ab54fa1c26f4b0
#
_cell.length_a   1.000
_cell.length_b   1.000
_cell.length_c   1.000
_cell.angle_alpha   90.00
_cell.angle_beta   90.00
_cell.angle_gamma   90.00
#
_symmetry.space_group_name_H-M   'P 1'
#
loop_
_entity.id
_entity.type
_entity.pdbx_description
1 polymer ?
#
loop_
_entity_poly.entity_id
_entity_poly.type
_entity_poly.pdbx_seq_one_letter_code
_entity_poly.pdbx_strand_id
1 'polypeptide(L)'
;MFLFKKVIFAFVIIAVLFYSLNSAIAAKSRRGPLRSFGDYAQIINPLIAGGLASQEKGFGHFAIIYGQSFLAMHSIKYIADKNKWRPGKRPAIDGKKDRYDGMPSGHTNSAWIAASYVRNFSEENKYLSIPLYITAAITGYSRVHAKEHTASQVIASAALAEIVTYINSKLDWSNDYKSSNFYIGGDEVSASFEFRF
;
A
#
# COMPACT_ATOMS: atom_id res chain seq x y z
N MET A 1 22.27 -15.89 10.05
CA MET A 1 22.90 -15.78 8.72
C MET A 1 21.92 -15.98 7.56
N PHE A 2 20.98 -16.94 7.67
CA PHE A 2 19.97 -17.22 6.62
C PHE A 2 18.97 -16.06 6.38
N LEU A 3 18.55 -15.40 7.44
CA LEU A 3 17.59 -14.29 7.42
C LEU A 3 18.14 -13.05 6.69
N PHE A 4 19.41 -12.71 6.97
CA PHE A 4 20.09 -11.56 6.35
C PHE A 4 20.21 -11.71 4.82
N LYS A 5 20.43 -12.95 4.34
CA LYS A 5 20.48 -13.25 2.90
C LYS A 5 19.11 -13.06 2.23
N LYS A 6 18.00 -13.45 2.89
CA LYS A 6 16.64 -13.23 2.36
C LYS A 6 16.28 -11.75 2.26
N VAL A 7 16.68 -10.93 3.23
CA VAL A 7 16.47 -9.48 3.22
C VAL A 7 17.25 -8.82 2.08
N ILE A 8 18.55 -9.15 1.95
CA ILE A 8 19.38 -8.63 0.86
C ILE A 8 18.82 -9.07 -0.49
N PHE A 9 18.37 -10.32 -0.64
CA PHE A 9 17.80 -10.84 -1.86
C PHE A 9 16.50 -10.12 -2.23
N ALA A 10 15.60 -9.86 -1.28
CA ALA A 10 14.40 -9.06 -1.49
C ALA A 10 14.74 -7.62 -1.90
N PHE A 11 15.72 -6.99 -1.26
CA PHE A 11 16.20 -5.66 -1.61
C PHE A 11 16.82 -5.62 -3.02
N VAL A 12 17.61 -6.62 -3.38
CA VAL A 12 18.23 -6.74 -4.71
C VAL A 12 17.15 -6.94 -5.79
N ILE A 13 16.15 -7.79 -5.54
CA ILE A 13 15.04 -7.97 -6.48
C ILE A 13 14.25 -6.67 -6.64
N ILE A 14 13.91 -5.98 -5.55
CA ILE A 14 13.22 -4.69 -5.59
C ILE A 14 14.06 -3.66 -6.35
N ALA A 15 15.36 -3.59 -6.09
CA ALA A 15 16.28 -2.68 -6.77
C ALA A 15 16.45 -3.00 -8.26
N VAL A 16 16.56 -4.27 -8.62
CA VAL A 16 16.69 -4.74 -10.03
C VAL A 16 15.39 -4.54 -10.79
N LEU A 17 14.25 -4.88 -10.21
CA LEU A 17 12.93 -4.58 -10.80
C LEU A 17 12.74 -3.08 -10.98
N PHE A 18 13.17 -2.31 -10.00
CA PHE A 18 13.14 -0.85 -10.03
C PHE A 18 14.03 -0.27 -11.14
N TYR A 19 15.26 -0.77 -11.28
CA TYR A 19 16.20 -0.32 -12.31
C TYR A 19 15.75 -0.71 -13.71
N SER A 20 15.30 -1.94 -13.93
CA SER A 20 14.82 -2.42 -15.21
C SER A 20 13.50 -1.75 -15.65
N LEU A 21 12.59 -1.48 -14.71
CA LEU A 21 11.38 -0.71 -14.98
C LEU A 21 11.68 0.76 -15.29
N ASN A 22 12.59 1.40 -14.57
CA ASN A 22 12.95 2.80 -14.83
C ASN A 22 13.63 2.99 -16.19
N SER A 23 14.49 2.08 -16.63
CA SER A 23 15.14 2.17 -17.93
C SER A 23 14.17 2.01 -19.11
N ALA A 24 13.14 1.17 -18.96
CA ALA A 24 12.11 0.96 -19.99
C ALA A 24 11.11 2.14 -20.09
N ILE A 25 10.89 2.88 -19.03
CA ILE A 25 9.86 3.92 -18.91
C ILE A 25 10.42 5.32 -19.00
N ALA A 26 11.66 5.57 -18.60
CA ALA A 26 12.34 6.85 -18.78
C ALA A 26 12.42 7.25 -20.26
N ALA A 27 12.47 6.26 -21.16
CA ALA A 27 12.47 6.49 -22.60
C ALA A 27 11.12 6.97 -23.16
N LYS A 28 9.99 6.84 -22.44
CA LYS A 28 8.64 7.12 -22.96
C LYS A 28 7.79 8.10 -22.12
N SER A 29 8.22 8.49 -20.93
CA SER A 29 7.38 9.27 -20.00
C SER A 29 7.95 10.66 -19.72
N ARG A 30 7.11 11.69 -19.90
CA ARG A 30 7.31 13.04 -19.34
C ARG A 30 7.20 13.07 -17.79
N ARG A 31 7.16 11.93 -17.14
CA ARG A 31 7.03 11.77 -15.69
C ARG A 31 8.42 11.53 -15.11
N GLY A 32 8.82 12.35 -14.14
CA GLY A 32 10.12 12.19 -13.47
C GLY A 32 10.25 10.83 -12.74
N PRO A 33 11.49 10.31 -12.56
CA PRO A 33 11.74 9.00 -11.97
C PRO A 33 11.08 8.79 -10.60
N LEU A 34 11.10 9.83 -9.77
CA LEU A 34 10.52 9.79 -8.42
C LEU A 34 8.99 9.61 -8.43
N ARG A 35 8.30 10.23 -9.39
CA ARG A 35 6.85 10.05 -9.55
C ARG A 35 6.53 8.61 -9.95
N SER A 36 7.28 8.08 -10.93
CA SER A 36 7.14 6.70 -11.37
C SER A 36 7.38 5.71 -10.25
N PHE A 37 8.37 5.98 -9.37
CA PHE A 37 8.60 5.18 -8.17
C PHE A 37 7.32 5.06 -7.33
N GLY A 38 6.68 6.17 -6.98
CA GLY A 38 5.46 6.15 -6.19
C GLY A 38 4.29 5.46 -6.90
N ASP A 39 4.22 5.56 -8.25
CA ASP A 39 3.21 4.87 -9.05
C ASP A 39 3.36 3.34 -8.97
N TYR A 40 4.59 2.82 -8.86
CA TYR A 40 4.84 1.39 -8.72
C TYR A 40 4.78 0.90 -7.28
N ALA A 41 5.36 1.63 -6.34
CA ALA A 41 5.42 1.22 -4.94
C ALA A 41 4.03 1.04 -4.32
N GLN A 42 3.02 1.82 -4.75
CA GLN A 42 1.63 1.64 -4.32
C GLN A 42 1.04 0.28 -4.73
N ILE A 43 1.64 -0.41 -5.69
CA ILE A 43 1.23 -1.75 -6.16
C ILE A 43 2.14 -2.81 -5.58
N ILE A 44 3.45 -2.59 -5.64
CA ILE A 44 4.46 -3.57 -5.22
C ILE A 44 4.37 -3.85 -3.72
N ASN A 45 4.22 -2.80 -2.89
CA ASN A 45 4.10 -2.99 -1.44
C ASN A 45 2.91 -3.87 -1.05
N PRO A 46 1.68 -3.64 -1.53
CA PRO A 46 0.54 -4.54 -1.28
C PRO A 46 0.74 -5.96 -1.80
N LEU A 47 1.39 -6.14 -2.95
CA LEU A 47 1.69 -7.48 -3.47
C LEU A 47 2.66 -8.24 -2.55
N ILE A 48 3.70 -7.57 -2.03
CA ILE A 48 4.62 -8.16 -1.05
C ILE A 48 3.86 -8.52 0.23
N ALA A 49 3.08 -7.59 0.78
CA ALA A 49 2.33 -7.82 2.01
C ALA A 49 1.30 -8.96 1.86
N GLY A 50 0.59 -9.01 0.74
CA GLY A 50 -0.34 -10.09 0.42
C GLY A 50 0.34 -11.45 0.26
N GLY A 51 1.51 -11.47 -0.38
CA GLY A 51 2.35 -12.68 -0.49
C GLY A 51 2.85 -13.19 0.86
N LEU A 52 3.28 -12.29 1.76
CA LEU A 52 3.66 -12.66 3.14
C LEU A 52 2.44 -13.12 3.94
N ALA A 53 1.32 -12.42 3.81
CA ALA A 53 0.08 -12.80 4.47
C ALA A 53 -0.38 -14.21 4.09
N SER A 54 -0.25 -14.60 2.83
CA SER A 54 -0.64 -15.94 2.37
C SER A 54 0.14 -17.08 3.06
N GLN A 55 1.34 -16.78 3.59
CA GLN A 55 2.17 -17.76 4.29
C GLN A 55 1.85 -17.84 5.80
N GLU A 56 1.18 -16.84 6.38
CA GLU A 56 0.94 -16.75 7.83
C GLU A 56 -0.56 -16.69 8.17
N LYS A 57 -1.22 -15.56 7.91
CA LYS A 57 -2.63 -15.30 8.28
C LYS A 57 -3.63 -15.56 7.14
N GLY A 58 -3.14 -15.85 5.95
CA GLY A 58 -3.93 -15.99 4.73
C GLY A 58 -4.10 -14.67 3.97
N PHE A 59 -4.12 -14.77 2.64
CA PHE A 59 -4.31 -13.61 1.76
C PHE A 59 -5.62 -12.85 2.03
N GLY A 60 -6.70 -13.58 2.36
CA GLY A 60 -8.01 -12.98 2.65
C GLY A 60 -7.98 -12.02 3.84
N HIS A 61 -7.22 -12.34 4.89
CA HIS A 61 -7.02 -11.46 6.03
C HIS A 61 -6.38 -10.11 5.61
N PHE A 62 -5.34 -10.15 4.79
CA PHE A 62 -4.74 -8.94 4.23
C PHE A 62 -5.72 -8.18 3.34
N ALA A 63 -6.42 -8.89 2.44
CA ALA A 63 -7.34 -8.29 1.48
C ALA A 63 -8.49 -7.53 2.17
N ILE A 64 -9.01 -8.04 3.28
CA ILE A 64 -10.06 -7.36 4.05
C ILE A 64 -9.53 -6.08 4.69
N ILE A 65 -8.39 -6.13 5.38
CA ILE A 65 -7.81 -4.97 6.04
C ILE A 65 -7.41 -3.91 5.01
N TYR A 66 -6.84 -4.33 3.89
CA TYR A 66 -6.54 -3.45 2.76
C TYR A 66 -7.82 -2.81 2.18
N GLY A 67 -8.86 -3.62 1.98
CA GLY A 67 -10.17 -3.18 1.50
C GLY A 67 -10.84 -2.18 2.45
N GLN A 68 -10.79 -2.40 3.75
CA GLN A 68 -11.29 -1.44 4.75
C GLN A 68 -10.57 -0.10 4.65
N SER A 69 -9.24 -0.09 4.54
CA SER A 69 -8.46 1.13 4.38
C SER A 69 -8.79 1.84 3.06
N PHE A 70 -8.95 1.07 1.98
CA PHE A 70 -9.33 1.59 0.66
C PHE A 70 -10.72 2.24 0.70
N LEU A 71 -11.71 1.58 1.28
CA LEU A 71 -13.07 2.11 1.42
C LEU A 71 -13.09 3.37 2.29
N ALA A 72 -12.43 3.35 3.45
CA ALA A 72 -12.33 4.51 4.33
C ALA A 72 -11.69 5.70 3.62
N MET A 73 -10.59 5.48 2.92
CA MET A 73 -9.90 6.50 2.13
C MET A 73 -10.82 7.10 1.07
N HIS A 74 -11.52 6.28 0.29
CA HIS A 74 -12.42 6.75 -0.77
C HIS A 74 -13.65 7.46 -0.22
N SER A 75 -14.18 7.03 0.92
CA SER A 75 -15.29 7.71 1.61
C SER A 75 -14.89 9.12 2.05
N ILE A 76 -13.71 9.27 2.65
CA ILE A 76 -13.17 10.58 3.05
C ILE A 76 -13.00 11.48 1.82
N LYS A 77 -12.42 10.96 0.73
CA LYS A 77 -12.26 11.71 -0.53
C LYS A 77 -13.59 12.19 -1.09
N TYR A 78 -14.57 11.32 -1.13
CA TYR A 78 -15.91 11.65 -1.62
C TYR A 78 -16.55 12.76 -0.79
N ILE A 79 -16.51 12.65 0.54
CA ILE A 79 -17.06 13.66 1.45
C ILE A 79 -16.32 14.98 1.29
N ALA A 80 -14.99 14.95 1.19
CA ALA A 80 -14.16 16.14 1.04
C ALA A 80 -14.43 16.87 -0.28
N ASP A 81 -14.58 16.12 -1.37
CA ASP A 81 -14.86 16.71 -2.69
C ASP A 81 -16.29 17.28 -2.76
N LYS A 82 -17.29 16.53 -2.27
CA LYS A 82 -18.68 16.95 -2.23
C LYS A 82 -18.87 18.25 -1.43
N ASN A 83 -18.21 18.36 -0.28
CA ASN A 83 -18.34 19.51 0.63
C ASN A 83 -17.30 20.61 0.39
N LYS A 84 -16.46 20.48 -0.63
CA LYS A 84 -15.35 21.41 -0.92
C LYS A 84 -14.47 21.66 0.31
N TRP A 85 -14.21 20.62 1.07
CA TRP A 85 -13.46 20.67 2.32
C TRP A 85 -12.01 21.09 2.09
N ARG A 86 -11.56 22.17 2.71
CA ARG A 86 -10.24 22.77 2.48
C ARG A 86 -9.06 21.80 2.63
N PRO A 87 -8.99 20.92 3.65
CA PRO A 87 -7.91 19.94 3.74
C PRO A 87 -7.83 18.97 2.54
N GLY A 88 -8.97 18.73 1.87
CA GLY A 88 -9.04 17.93 0.65
C GLY A 88 -8.56 18.66 -0.61
N LYS A 89 -8.39 20.01 -0.57
CA LYS A 89 -7.96 20.75 -1.74
C LYS A 89 -6.58 20.33 -2.21
N ARG A 90 -6.48 19.90 -3.45
CA ARG A 90 -5.18 19.57 -4.08
C ARG A 90 -4.38 20.84 -4.36
N PRO A 91 -3.04 20.74 -4.46
CA PRO A 91 -2.21 21.84 -4.96
C PRO A 91 -2.75 22.35 -6.28
N ALA A 92 -2.76 23.67 -6.45
CA ALA A 92 -3.23 24.31 -7.67
C ALA A 92 -2.36 23.91 -8.86
N ILE A 93 -3.01 23.66 -9.99
CA ILE A 93 -2.34 23.43 -11.29
C ILE A 93 -2.92 24.45 -12.24
N ASP A 94 -2.05 25.24 -12.87
CA ASP A 94 -2.45 26.29 -13.81
C ASP A 94 -3.38 25.75 -14.90
N GLY A 95 -4.47 26.47 -15.15
CA GLY A 95 -5.48 26.10 -16.15
C GLY A 95 -6.42 24.95 -15.75
N LYS A 96 -6.33 24.40 -14.52
CA LYS A 96 -7.23 23.34 -14.04
C LYS A 96 -8.14 23.83 -12.94
N LYS A 97 -9.38 23.29 -12.90
CA LYS A 97 -10.33 23.54 -11.82
C LYS A 97 -9.80 22.98 -10.49
N ASP A 98 -10.16 23.66 -9.40
CA ASP A 98 -9.90 23.19 -8.05
C ASP A 98 -10.51 21.79 -7.82
N ARG A 99 -9.74 20.90 -7.19
CA ARG A 99 -10.15 19.55 -6.80
C ARG A 99 -9.99 19.38 -5.29
N TYR A 100 -10.98 18.77 -4.66
CA TYR A 100 -11.02 18.59 -3.21
C TYR A 100 -10.89 17.11 -2.78
N ASP A 101 -10.55 16.22 -3.71
CA ASP A 101 -10.33 14.79 -3.51
C ASP A 101 -8.88 14.44 -3.10
N GLY A 102 -8.11 15.40 -2.62
CA GLY A 102 -6.70 15.21 -2.30
C GLY A 102 -6.43 14.47 -0.98
N MET A 103 -7.36 14.48 -0.04
CA MET A 103 -7.16 13.89 1.30
C MET A 103 -8.04 12.66 1.48
N PRO A 104 -7.46 11.54 1.93
CA PRO A 104 -6.04 11.21 2.02
C PRO A 104 -5.42 10.86 0.65
N SER A 105 -4.07 10.80 0.56
CA SER A 105 -3.38 10.38 -0.67
C SER A 105 -3.53 8.88 -0.91
N GLY A 106 -4.09 8.47 -2.06
CA GLY A 106 -4.31 7.05 -2.37
C GLY A 106 -3.02 6.24 -2.51
N HIS A 107 -2.02 6.78 -3.22
CA HIS A 107 -0.72 6.11 -3.40
C HIS A 107 -0.02 5.86 -2.06
N THR A 108 -0.02 6.88 -1.19
CA THR A 108 0.59 6.75 0.14
C THR A 108 -0.18 5.77 1.01
N ASN A 109 -1.51 5.82 1.01
CA ASN A 109 -2.34 4.90 1.78
C ASN A 109 -2.08 3.45 1.36
N SER A 110 -2.09 3.15 0.06
CA SER A 110 -1.86 1.82 -0.47
C SER A 110 -0.48 1.27 -0.10
N ALA A 111 0.59 2.08 -0.23
CA ALA A 111 1.93 1.64 0.14
C ALA A 111 2.10 1.50 1.67
N TRP A 112 1.47 2.38 2.45
CA TRP A 112 1.62 2.42 3.90
C TRP A 112 0.85 1.31 4.60
N ILE A 113 -0.39 1.00 4.16
CA ILE A 113 -1.19 -0.09 4.74
C ILE A 113 -0.47 -1.44 4.63
N ALA A 114 0.26 -1.67 3.55
CA ALA A 114 1.06 -2.87 3.35
C ALA A 114 2.18 -2.98 4.40
N ALA A 115 2.92 -1.90 4.64
CA ALA A 115 3.98 -1.85 5.65
C ALA A 115 3.42 -2.06 7.07
N SER A 116 2.33 -1.35 7.38
CA SER A 116 1.65 -1.43 8.67
C SER A 116 1.05 -2.81 8.92
N TYR A 117 0.50 -3.44 7.88
CA TYR A 117 0.02 -4.81 7.96
C TYR A 117 1.14 -5.79 8.34
N VAL A 118 2.25 -5.78 7.60
CA VAL A 118 3.39 -6.66 7.88
C VAL A 118 3.93 -6.44 9.30
N ARG A 119 3.99 -5.19 9.78
CA ARG A 119 4.41 -4.88 11.15
C ARG A 119 3.50 -5.50 12.20
N ASN A 120 2.18 -5.47 11.99
CA ASN A 120 1.20 -5.83 13.02
C ASN A 120 0.79 -7.30 12.97
N PHE A 121 0.85 -7.96 11.80
CA PHE A 121 0.27 -9.28 11.60
C PHE A 121 1.26 -10.36 11.15
N SER A 122 2.46 -9.99 10.68
CA SER A 122 3.49 -10.97 10.37
C SER A 122 4.36 -11.22 11.60
N GLU A 123 4.47 -12.48 12.00
CA GLU A 123 5.30 -12.90 13.12
C GLU A 123 6.73 -13.20 12.66
N GLU A 124 6.86 -13.97 11.58
CA GLU A 124 8.15 -14.38 11.06
C GLU A 124 8.85 -13.29 10.24
N ASN A 125 8.09 -12.48 9.52
CA ASN A 125 8.61 -11.52 8.55
C ASN A 125 8.42 -10.05 8.97
N LYS A 126 8.13 -9.79 10.24
CA LYS A 126 7.87 -8.45 10.78
C LYS A 126 8.94 -7.41 10.44
N TYR A 127 10.20 -7.83 10.36
CA TYR A 127 11.33 -6.96 9.99
C TYR A 127 11.23 -6.42 8.56
N LEU A 128 10.50 -7.10 7.64
CA LEU A 128 10.26 -6.63 6.29
C LEU A 128 9.32 -5.41 6.25
N SER A 129 8.65 -5.09 7.36
CA SER A 129 7.90 -3.83 7.46
C SER A 129 8.80 -2.59 7.32
N ILE A 130 10.07 -2.67 7.77
CA ILE A 130 11.01 -1.53 7.70
C ILE A 130 11.24 -1.06 6.26
N PRO A 131 11.71 -1.90 5.32
CA PRO A 131 11.85 -1.49 3.92
C PRO A 131 10.52 -1.09 3.29
N LEU A 132 9.40 -1.71 3.66
CA LEU A 132 8.08 -1.32 3.16
C LEU A 132 7.68 0.08 3.65
N TYR A 133 8.00 0.45 4.89
CA TYR A 133 7.78 1.82 5.38
C TYR A 133 8.67 2.84 4.66
N ILE A 134 9.93 2.49 4.40
CA ILE A 134 10.84 3.38 3.64
C ILE A 134 10.27 3.63 2.24
N THR A 135 9.85 2.59 1.53
CA THR A 135 9.25 2.74 0.19
C THR A 135 7.93 3.51 0.24
N ALA A 136 7.10 3.30 1.28
CA ALA A 136 5.87 4.06 1.49
C ALA A 136 6.12 5.54 1.77
N ALA A 137 7.15 5.86 2.57
CA ALA A 137 7.56 7.26 2.84
C ALA A 137 8.06 7.95 1.56
N ILE A 138 8.91 7.27 0.76
CA ILE A 138 9.36 7.77 -0.54
C ILE A 138 8.17 7.95 -1.49
N THR A 139 7.18 7.04 -1.46
CA THR A 139 5.93 7.18 -2.22
C THR A 139 5.21 8.47 -1.82
N GLY A 140 5.01 8.71 -0.53
CA GLY A 140 4.40 9.95 -0.03
C GLY A 140 5.15 11.20 -0.48
N TYR A 141 6.47 11.21 -0.31
CA TYR A 141 7.33 12.30 -0.77
C TYR A 141 7.19 12.53 -2.29
N SER A 142 7.15 11.47 -3.08
CA SER A 142 6.96 11.56 -4.53
C SER A 142 5.69 12.30 -4.94
N ARG A 143 4.60 12.15 -4.16
CA ARG A 143 3.32 12.84 -4.42
C ARG A 143 3.40 14.33 -4.09
N VAL A 144 4.10 14.68 -3.00
CA VAL A 144 4.33 16.09 -2.65
C VAL A 144 5.23 16.76 -3.69
N HIS A 145 6.33 16.10 -4.06
CA HIS A 145 7.27 16.59 -5.08
C HIS A 145 6.58 16.79 -6.44
N ALA A 146 5.70 15.88 -6.84
CA ALA A 146 4.92 15.97 -8.07
C ALA A 146 3.76 16.98 -8.00
N LYS A 147 3.59 17.70 -6.88
CA LYS A 147 2.48 18.64 -6.63
C LYS A 147 1.08 18.00 -6.80
N GLU A 148 0.96 16.70 -6.55
CA GLU A 148 -0.31 15.98 -6.61
C GLU A 148 -1.05 16.02 -5.27
N HIS A 149 -0.28 16.09 -4.18
CA HIS A 149 -0.78 16.14 -2.81
C HIS A 149 0.03 17.12 -1.96
N THR A 150 -0.58 17.61 -0.89
CA THR A 150 0.13 18.34 0.17
C THR A 150 0.75 17.35 1.16
N ALA A 151 1.74 17.81 1.95
CA ALA A 151 2.33 16.98 3.00
C ALA A 151 1.29 16.50 4.03
N SER A 152 0.33 17.36 4.41
CA SER A 152 -0.76 16.98 5.32
C SER A 152 -1.65 15.86 4.77
N GLN A 153 -1.92 15.83 3.47
CA GLN A 153 -2.69 14.77 2.80
C GLN A 153 -1.95 13.44 2.80
N VAL A 154 -0.62 13.48 2.68
CA VAL A 154 0.26 12.30 2.77
C VAL A 154 0.33 11.78 4.20
N ILE A 155 0.53 12.66 5.19
CA ILE A 155 0.55 12.29 6.61
C ILE A 155 -0.79 11.69 7.04
N ALA A 156 -1.91 12.29 6.64
CA ALA A 156 -3.24 11.75 6.92
C ALA A 156 -3.45 10.35 6.33
N SER A 157 -2.82 10.04 5.20
CA SER A 157 -2.87 8.71 4.58
C SER A 157 -2.12 7.67 5.41
N ALA A 158 -0.92 8.04 5.89
CA ALA A 158 -0.14 7.20 6.77
C ALA A 158 -0.89 6.93 8.09
N ALA A 159 -1.46 7.98 8.69
CA ALA A 159 -2.25 7.87 9.92
C ALA A 159 -3.49 6.97 9.72
N LEU A 160 -4.22 7.13 8.61
CA LEU A 160 -5.37 6.27 8.31
C LEU A 160 -4.97 4.80 8.21
N ALA A 161 -3.89 4.48 7.50
CA ALA A 161 -3.38 3.12 7.37
C ALA A 161 -3.00 2.52 8.74
N GLU A 162 -2.31 3.30 9.59
CA GLU A 162 -1.97 2.88 10.96
C GLU A 162 -3.21 2.64 11.83
N ILE A 163 -4.18 3.53 11.77
CA ILE A 163 -5.43 3.40 12.54
C ILE A 163 -6.18 2.13 12.12
N VAL A 164 -6.33 1.89 10.81
CA VAL A 164 -7.03 0.70 10.31
C VAL A 164 -6.33 -0.57 10.76
N THR A 165 -5.02 -0.68 10.60
CA THR A 165 -4.28 -1.87 11.03
C THR A 165 -4.27 -2.03 12.55
N TYR A 166 -4.14 -0.93 13.31
CA TYR A 166 -4.19 -0.95 14.76
C TYR A 166 -5.55 -1.45 15.28
N ILE A 167 -6.66 -0.92 14.75
CA ILE A 167 -8.00 -1.39 15.13
C ILE A 167 -8.11 -2.89 14.84
N ASN A 168 -7.74 -3.33 13.65
CA ASN A 168 -7.82 -4.74 13.27
C ASN A 168 -6.90 -5.63 14.11
N SER A 169 -5.75 -5.13 14.58
CA SER A 169 -4.86 -5.89 15.47
C SER A 169 -5.43 -6.10 16.88
N LYS A 170 -6.50 -5.39 17.24
CA LYS A 170 -7.23 -5.54 18.52
C LYS A 170 -8.50 -6.39 18.38
N LEU A 171 -8.92 -6.68 17.16
CA LEU A 171 -10.04 -7.56 16.89
C LEU A 171 -9.56 -9.02 16.97
N ASP A 172 -10.38 -9.88 17.56
CA ASP A 172 -10.11 -11.32 17.59
C ASP A 172 -10.58 -11.96 16.29
N TRP A 173 -9.64 -12.15 15.37
CA TRP A 173 -9.87 -12.82 14.09
C TRP A 173 -9.77 -14.36 14.18
N SER A 174 -9.51 -14.91 15.38
CA SER A 174 -9.22 -16.34 15.55
C SER A 174 -10.42 -17.25 15.26
N ASN A 175 -11.63 -16.73 15.42
CA ASN A 175 -12.86 -17.49 15.23
C ASN A 175 -13.43 -17.39 13.82
N ASP A 176 -13.09 -16.34 13.06
CA ASP A 176 -13.76 -16.02 11.78
C ASP A 176 -12.94 -16.39 10.53
N TYR A 177 -11.66 -16.69 10.70
CA TYR A 177 -10.75 -16.95 9.57
C TYR A 177 -9.85 -18.16 9.81
N LYS A 178 -10.24 -19.30 9.30
CA LYS A 178 -9.34 -20.44 9.06
C LYS A 178 -9.11 -20.57 7.56
N SER A 179 -7.94 -20.13 7.14
CA SER A 179 -7.29 -20.33 5.84
C SER A 179 -8.07 -19.94 4.57
N SER A 180 -7.65 -18.85 3.96
CA SER A 180 -7.79 -18.72 2.52
C SER A 180 -6.51 -19.26 1.86
N ASN A 181 -6.61 -20.34 1.13
CA ASN A 181 -5.50 -20.91 0.37
C ASN A 181 -5.62 -20.47 -1.08
N PHE A 182 -4.56 -19.87 -1.59
CA PHE A 182 -4.40 -19.59 -3.00
C PHE A 182 -3.33 -20.53 -3.55
N TYR A 183 -3.72 -21.40 -4.46
CA TYR A 183 -2.82 -22.36 -5.09
C TYR A 183 -2.66 -22.02 -6.57
N ILE A 184 -1.41 -21.88 -7.02
CA ILE A 184 -1.04 -21.78 -8.42
C ILE A 184 -0.11 -22.94 -8.70
N GLY A 185 -0.54 -23.90 -9.51
CA GLY A 185 0.30 -25.03 -9.92
C GLY A 185 -0.15 -25.61 -11.25
N GLY A 186 0.78 -25.76 -12.19
CA GLY A 186 0.52 -26.33 -13.51
C GLY A 186 -0.59 -25.59 -14.26
N ASP A 187 -1.64 -26.32 -14.60
CA ASP A 187 -2.81 -25.80 -15.33
C ASP A 187 -3.97 -25.37 -14.42
N GLU A 188 -3.79 -25.40 -13.08
CA GLU A 188 -4.81 -25.05 -12.12
C GLU A 188 -4.46 -23.82 -11.30
N VAL A 189 -5.43 -22.89 -11.24
CA VAL A 189 -5.46 -21.78 -10.28
C VAL A 189 -6.69 -21.98 -9.41
N SER A 190 -6.49 -22.28 -8.12
CA SER A 190 -7.58 -22.43 -7.18
C SER A 190 -7.47 -21.43 -6.03
N ALA A 191 -8.63 -20.86 -5.65
CA ALA A 191 -8.77 -20.03 -4.47
C ALA A 191 -9.88 -20.64 -3.60
N SER A 192 -9.56 -20.99 -2.36
CA SER A 192 -10.53 -21.45 -1.39
C SER A 192 -10.67 -20.44 -0.25
N PHE A 193 -11.92 -20.11 0.09
CA PHE A 193 -12.26 -19.25 1.22
C PHE A 193 -13.14 -20.05 2.17
N GLU A 194 -12.67 -20.27 3.39
CA GLU A 194 -13.46 -20.93 4.43
C GLU A 194 -13.99 -19.87 5.40
N PHE A 195 -15.32 -19.70 5.45
CA PHE A 195 -16.00 -18.87 6.44
C PHE A 195 -16.68 -19.80 7.45
N ARG A 196 -16.47 -19.57 8.74
CA ARG A 196 -17.28 -20.18 9.82
C ARG A 196 -18.16 -19.09 10.43
N PHE A 197 -19.46 -19.34 10.35
CA PHE A 197 -20.49 -18.54 11.01
C PHE A 197 -20.80 -19.12 12.38
#